data_a93f1e18034c2fc831b1a32d130c7fe3
#
_entry.id   a93f1e18034c2fc831b1a32d130c7fe3
#
_cell.length_a   1.000
_cell.length_b   1.000
_cell.length_c   1.000
_cell.angle_alpha   90.00
_cell.angle_beta   90.00
_cell.angle_gamma   90.00
#
_symmetry.space_group_name_H-M   'P 1'
#
loop_
_entity.id
_entity.type
_entity.pdbx_description
1 polymer ?
#
loop_
_entity_poly.entity_id
_entity_poly.type
_entity_poly.pdbx_seq_one_letter_code
_entity_poly.pdbx_strand_id
1 'polypeptide(L)'
;EAKTRNLVDEVGFIQIDGLMAGASPDGLIGDDGCLEIKCPEEQTHMGYLRLPQGKAPAEYVAQIQGQMWATGRAWCDFVSYNPSMPQGLQLCIRRVVRDDEFINKLHVAVVAFLAEVDAEEIELKNMLEAA
;
A
#
# COMPACT_ATOMS: atom_id res chain seq x y z
N GLU A 1 9.73 11.91 -9.43
CA GLU A 1 11.11 12.37 -9.13
C GLU A 1 11.30 13.85 -9.42
N ALA A 2 10.92 14.31 -10.61
CA ALA A 2 11.17 15.69 -11.04
C ALA A 2 10.55 16.74 -10.12
N LYS A 3 9.35 16.49 -9.57
CA LYS A 3 8.63 17.44 -8.72
C LYS A 3 9.20 17.54 -7.31
N THR A 4 9.62 16.42 -6.73
CA THR A 4 10.12 16.36 -5.35
C THR A 4 11.65 16.35 -5.28
N ARG A 5 12.32 16.10 -6.41
CA ARG A 5 13.77 15.92 -6.53
C ARG A 5 14.31 14.76 -5.70
N ASN A 6 13.44 13.85 -5.27
CA ASN A 6 13.85 12.61 -4.60
C ASN A 6 14.12 11.53 -5.63
N LEU A 7 15.11 10.70 -5.36
CA LEU A 7 15.36 9.49 -6.14
C LEU A 7 14.39 8.41 -5.71
N VAL A 8 13.84 7.68 -6.68
CA VAL A 8 12.92 6.59 -6.46
C VAL A 8 13.57 5.31 -6.96
N ASP A 9 13.67 4.33 -6.07
CA ASP A 9 14.14 2.98 -6.40
C ASP A 9 12.96 2.06 -6.65
N GLU A 10 12.96 1.37 -7.78
CA GLU A 10 11.99 0.32 -8.04
C GLU A 10 12.33 -0.94 -7.27
N VAL A 11 11.32 -1.57 -6.69
CA VAL A 11 11.47 -2.82 -5.94
C VAL A 11 10.36 -3.78 -6.32
N GLY A 12 10.59 -5.06 -6.06
CA GLY A 12 9.58 -6.10 -6.26
C GLY A 12 8.76 -6.34 -4.99
N PHE A 13 8.31 -7.58 -4.85
CA PHE A 13 7.56 -8.03 -3.68
C PHE A 13 8.48 -8.10 -2.46
N ILE A 14 8.01 -7.52 -1.35
CA ILE A 14 8.71 -7.53 -0.06
C ILE A 14 7.87 -8.32 0.94
N GLN A 15 8.42 -9.42 1.42
CA GLN A 15 7.75 -10.27 2.40
C GLN A 15 7.91 -9.71 3.81
N ILE A 16 6.83 -9.78 4.60
CA ILE A 16 6.87 -9.45 6.03
C ILE A 16 7.55 -10.60 6.77
N ASP A 17 8.54 -10.28 7.61
CA ASP A 17 9.28 -11.28 8.35
C ASP A 17 8.36 -12.18 9.18
N GLY A 18 8.52 -13.49 9.00
CA GLY A 18 7.76 -14.49 9.73
C GLY A 18 6.33 -14.72 9.27
N LEU A 19 5.87 -14.07 8.20
CA LEU A 19 4.52 -14.22 7.68
C LEU A 19 4.50 -14.56 6.19
N MET A 20 3.50 -15.30 5.76
CA MET A 20 3.21 -15.56 4.35
C MET A 20 2.39 -14.41 3.75
N ALA A 21 2.86 -13.20 3.95
CA ALA A 21 2.26 -11.97 3.49
C ALA A 21 3.34 -10.94 3.18
N GLY A 22 3.05 -10.00 2.33
CA GLY A 22 3.97 -8.95 1.95
C GLY A 22 3.31 -7.88 1.10
N ALA A 23 4.12 -7.01 0.53
CA ALA A 23 3.66 -5.89 -0.28
C ALA A 23 4.61 -5.64 -1.45
N SER A 24 4.08 -5.03 -2.50
CA SER A 24 4.86 -4.59 -3.66
C SER A 24 4.66 -3.08 -3.84
N PRO A 25 5.41 -2.24 -3.15
CA PRO A 25 5.33 -0.80 -3.37
C PRO A 25 5.78 -0.45 -4.80
N ASP A 26 5.22 0.62 -5.36
CA ASP A 26 5.61 1.09 -6.69
C ASP A 26 7.03 1.65 -6.70
N GLY A 27 7.54 2.05 -5.55
CA GLY A 27 8.91 2.48 -5.38
C GLY A 27 9.27 2.72 -3.93
N LEU A 28 10.56 2.89 -3.67
CA LEU A 28 11.10 3.35 -2.40
C LEU A 28 11.76 4.71 -2.59
N ILE A 29 11.59 5.59 -1.63
CA ILE A 29 12.13 6.95 -1.69
C ILE A 29 13.08 7.15 -0.51
N GLY A 30 14.34 7.44 -0.78
CA GLY A 30 15.36 7.59 0.26
C GLY A 30 15.42 6.36 1.16
N ASP A 31 15.66 6.59 2.45
CA ASP A 31 15.76 5.52 3.45
C ASP A 31 14.44 5.24 4.16
N ASP A 32 13.51 6.19 4.17
CA ASP A 32 12.34 6.16 5.03
C ASP A 32 10.99 6.14 4.31
N GLY A 33 10.98 6.28 3.00
CA GLY A 33 9.75 6.49 2.24
C GLY A 33 9.38 5.37 1.28
N CYS A 34 8.08 5.25 1.05
CA CYS A 34 7.48 4.43 0.02
C CYS A 34 6.73 5.30 -0.99
N LEU A 35 6.41 4.70 -2.13
CA LEU A 35 5.65 5.34 -3.20
C LEU A 35 4.52 4.42 -3.66
N GLU A 36 3.33 4.98 -3.77
CA GLU A 36 2.17 4.32 -4.39
C GLU A 36 1.58 5.26 -5.44
N ILE A 37 1.50 4.80 -6.68
CA ILE A 37 1.05 5.60 -7.82
C ILE A 37 -0.29 5.08 -8.32
N LYS A 38 -1.23 5.99 -8.55
CA LYS A 38 -2.50 5.73 -9.22
C LYS A 38 -2.68 6.69 -10.39
N CYS A 39 -3.29 6.18 -11.47
CA CYS A 39 -3.61 6.98 -12.66
C CYS A 39 -5.11 6.86 -12.93
N PRO A 40 -5.97 7.46 -12.08
CA PRO A 40 -7.41 7.32 -12.19
C PRO A 40 -8.01 8.23 -13.27
N GLU A 41 -9.29 8.01 -13.54
CA GLU A 41 -10.09 8.93 -14.36
C GLU A 41 -10.25 10.28 -13.65
N GLU A 42 -10.65 11.31 -14.42
CA GLU A 42 -10.70 12.69 -13.96
C GLU A 42 -11.56 12.88 -12.70
N GLN A 43 -12.72 12.27 -12.66
CA GLN A 43 -13.63 12.44 -11.52
C GLN A 43 -13.03 11.88 -10.23
N THR A 44 -12.40 10.72 -10.29
CA THR A 44 -11.71 10.11 -9.16
C THR A 44 -10.51 10.94 -8.73
N HIS A 45 -9.73 11.42 -9.70
CA HIS A 45 -8.58 12.27 -9.44
C HIS A 45 -8.98 13.58 -8.74
N MET A 46 -10.08 14.21 -9.19
CA MET A 46 -10.61 15.41 -8.53
C MET A 46 -10.99 15.15 -7.07
N GLY A 47 -11.54 13.97 -6.78
CA GLY A 47 -11.81 13.54 -5.40
C GLY A 47 -10.54 13.50 -4.55
N TYR A 48 -9.45 13.00 -5.10
CA TYR A 48 -8.16 12.94 -4.40
C TYR A 48 -7.56 14.33 -4.16
N LEU A 49 -7.70 15.23 -5.14
CA LEU A 49 -7.26 16.63 -4.97
C LEU A 49 -7.96 17.34 -3.80
N ARG A 50 -9.18 16.91 -3.45
CA ARG A 50 -9.95 17.46 -2.33
C ARG A 50 -9.61 16.87 -0.98
N LEU A 51 -8.80 15.81 -0.94
CA LEU A 51 -8.36 15.22 0.33
C LEU A 51 -7.48 16.18 1.10
N PRO A 52 -7.63 16.22 2.44
CA PRO A 52 -6.72 17.01 3.26
C PRO A 52 -5.30 16.47 3.20
N GLN A 53 -4.32 17.32 3.50
CA GLN A 53 -2.92 16.91 3.59
C GLN A 53 -2.77 15.80 4.64
N GLY A 54 -1.89 14.84 4.35
CA GLY A 54 -1.65 13.70 5.23
C GLY A 54 -2.67 12.57 5.11
N LYS A 55 -3.65 12.69 4.23
CA LYS A 55 -4.71 11.68 4.05
C LYS A 55 -4.68 11.07 2.66
N ALA A 56 -4.75 9.74 2.61
CA ALA A 56 -4.99 8.98 1.39
C ALA A 56 -6.47 8.58 1.30
N PRO A 57 -6.96 8.16 0.10
CA PRO A 57 -8.30 7.61 -0.01
C PRO A 57 -8.48 6.42 0.94
N ALA A 58 -9.65 6.34 1.59
CA ALA A 58 -9.93 5.30 2.58
C ALA A 58 -9.71 3.89 2.05
N GLU A 59 -10.01 3.66 0.78
CA GLU A 59 -9.84 2.36 0.11
C GLU A 59 -8.38 1.88 0.01
N TYR A 60 -7.41 2.79 0.12
CA TYR A 60 -5.98 2.47 0.02
C TYR A 60 -5.22 2.52 1.34
N VAL A 61 -5.88 2.86 2.44
CA VAL A 61 -5.21 3.00 3.75
C VAL A 61 -4.54 1.69 4.18
N ALA A 62 -5.24 0.56 4.08
CA ALA A 62 -4.67 -0.73 4.44
C ALA A 62 -3.47 -1.11 3.56
N GLN A 63 -3.55 -0.86 2.26
CA GLN A 63 -2.46 -1.12 1.32
C GLN A 63 -1.23 -0.26 1.66
N ILE A 64 -1.43 1.02 1.90
CA ILE A 64 -0.36 1.98 2.20
C ILE A 64 0.31 1.65 3.53
N GLN A 65 -0.46 1.40 4.58
CA GLN A 65 0.09 1.01 5.88
C GLN A 65 0.76 -0.36 5.81
N GLY A 66 0.20 -1.28 5.03
CA GLY A 66 0.80 -2.60 4.77
C GLY A 66 2.17 -2.51 4.09
N GLN A 67 2.33 -1.58 3.16
CA GLN A 67 3.64 -1.32 2.52
C GLN A 67 4.67 -0.81 3.53
N MET A 68 4.28 0.10 4.40
CA MET A 68 5.16 0.60 5.46
C MET A 68 5.50 -0.48 6.49
N TRP A 69 4.55 -1.36 6.78
CA TRP A 69 4.80 -2.53 7.63
C TRP A 69 5.84 -3.46 7.00
N ALA A 70 5.64 -3.84 5.74
CA ALA A 70 6.55 -4.77 5.05
C ALA A 70 7.96 -4.21 4.86
N THR A 71 8.09 -2.92 4.62
CA THR A 71 9.37 -2.26 4.33
C THR A 71 10.06 -1.68 5.56
N GLY A 72 9.36 -1.55 6.68
CA GLY A 72 9.85 -0.82 7.85
C GLY A 72 9.91 0.69 7.67
N ARG A 73 9.28 1.22 6.63
CA ARG A 73 9.37 2.64 6.27
C ARG A 73 8.45 3.51 7.13
N ALA A 74 8.79 4.80 7.21
CA ALA A 74 8.14 5.75 8.12
C ALA A 74 7.00 6.53 7.47
N TRP A 75 6.99 6.66 6.14
CA TRP A 75 5.97 7.38 5.40
C TRP A 75 5.79 6.80 4.00
N CYS A 76 4.67 7.11 3.38
CA CYS A 76 4.37 6.71 2.00
C CYS A 76 3.75 7.89 1.27
N ASP A 77 4.28 8.21 0.10
CA ASP A 77 3.67 9.19 -0.80
C ASP A 77 2.66 8.48 -1.69
N PHE A 78 1.40 8.81 -1.48
CA PHE A 78 0.32 8.47 -2.37
C PHE A 78 0.27 9.50 -3.49
N VAL A 79 0.45 9.06 -4.72
CA VAL A 79 0.51 9.92 -5.90
C VAL A 79 -0.61 9.56 -6.85
N SER A 80 -1.41 10.54 -7.22
CA SER A 80 -2.40 10.42 -8.27
C SER A 80 -2.02 11.31 -9.44
N TYR A 81 -2.04 10.75 -10.65
CA TYR A 81 -1.67 11.47 -11.86
C TYR A 81 -2.75 11.29 -12.92
N ASN A 82 -3.17 12.42 -13.51
CA ASN A 82 -4.07 12.42 -14.65
C ASN A 82 -3.64 13.51 -15.64
N PRO A 83 -3.07 13.15 -16.81
CA PRO A 83 -2.59 14.12 -17.78
C PRO A 83 -3.69 14.89 -18.51
N SER A 84 -4.94 14.43 -18.44
CA SER A 84 -6.10 15.11 -19.04
C SER A 84 -6.56 16.31 -18.21
N MET A 85 -6.12 16.43 -16.97
CA MET A 85 -6.46 17.57 -16.12
C MET A 85 -5.67 18.82 -16.55
N PRO A 86 -6.19 20.01 -16.23
CA PRO A 86 -5.44 21.25 -16.46
C PRO A 86 -4.08 21.24 -15.79
N GLN A 87 -3.12 21.94 -16.37
CA GLN A 87 -1.79 22.09 -15.78
C GLN A 87 -1.90 22.65 -14.36
N GLY A 88 -1.14 22.08 -13.44
CA GLY A 88 -1.22 22.41 -12.02
C GLY A 88 -2.18 21.51 -11.23
N LEU A 89 -3.12 20.83 -11.90
CA LEU A 89 -4.03 19.87 -11.28
C LEU A 89 -3.78 18.42 -11.70
N GLN A 90 -2.77 18.18 -12.51
CA GLN A 90 -2.45 16.86 -13.05
C GLN A 90 -1.87 15.92 -12.01
N LEU A 91 -1.14 16.45 -11.03
CA LEU A 91 -0.41 15.68 -10.04
C LEU A 91 -0.89 16.00 -8.63
N CYS A 92 -1.29 14.96 -7.90
CA CYS A 92 -1.70 15.06 -6.51
C CYS A 92 -0.78 14.18 -5.67
N ILE A 93 -0.10 14.76 -4.69
CA ILE A 93 0.79 14.03 -3.77
C ILE A 93 0.26 14.19 -2.36
N ARG A 94 0.05 13.07 -1.65
CA ARG A 94 -0.36 13.06 -0.25
C ARG A 94 0.58 12.15 0.52
N ARG A 95 1.39 12.73 1.39
CA ARG A 95 2.30 11.97 2.26
C ARG A 95 1.55 11.46 3.47
N VAL A 96 1.52 10.14 3.61
CA VAL A 96 0.87 9.46 4.73
C VAL A 96 1.97 8.94 5.66
N VAL A 97 1.87 9.27 6.94
CA VAL A 97 2.82 8.76 7.93
C VAL A 97 2.40 7.38 8.43
N ARG A 98 3.39 6.63 8.90
CA ARG A 98 3.18 5.30 9.48
C ARG A 98 2.27 5.41 10.71
N ASP A 99 1.28 4.54 10.78
CA ASP A 99 0.35 4.40 11.90
C ASP A 99 0.53 3.02 12.52
N ASP A 100 1.32 2.93 13.58
CA ASP A 100 1.63 1.67 14.23
C ASP A 100 0.41 1.02 14.88
N GLU A 101 -0.52 1.81 15.37
CA GLU A 101 -1.77 1.28 15.94
C GLU A 101 -2.60 0.58 14.85
N PHE A 102 -2.74 1.22 13.70
CA PHE A 102 -3.42 0.60 12.55
C PHE A 102 -2.69 -0.66 12.08
N ILE A 103 -1.35 -0.61 11.99
CA ILE A 103 -0.54 -1.75 11.58
C ILE A 103 -0.70 -2.91 12.56
N ASN A 104 -0.78 -2.66 13.86
CA ASN A 104 -1.02 -3.71 14.85
C ASN A 104 -2.38 -4.39 14.63
N LYS A 105 -3.41 -3.64 14.33
CA LYS A 105 -4.73 -4.19 13.98
C LYS A 105 -4.68 -4.99 12.69
N LEU A 106 -3.97 -4.48 11.69
CA LEU A 106 -3.76 -5.18 10.43
C LEU A 106 -3.01 -6.50 10.63
N HIS A 107 -2.00 -6.50 11.49
CA HIS A 107 -1.23 -7.70 11.84
C HIS A 107 -2.15 -8.78 12.43
N VAL A 108 -2.99 -8.43 13.39
CA VAL A 108 -3.95 -9.36 14.00
C VAL A 108 -4.88 -9.95 12.93
N ALA A 109 -5.41 -9.10 12.04
CA ALA A 109 -6.30 -9.54 10.96
C ALA A 109 -5.60 -10.48 9.97
N VAL A 110 -4.36 -10.17 9.60
CA VAL A 110 -3.56 -11.00 8.66
C VAL A 110 -3.25 -12.35 9.28
N VAL A 111 -2.82 -12.40 10.54
CA VAL A 111 -2.54 -13.65 11.24
C VAL A 111 -3.79 -14.53 11.32
N ALA A 112 -4.95 -13.95 11.65
CA ALA A 112 -6.21 -14.69 11.70
C ALA A 112 -6.59 -15.24 10.31
N PHE A 113 -6.44 -14.42 9.26
CA PHE A 113 -6.71 -14.84 7.88
C PHE A 113 -5.81 -15.99 7.44
N LEU A 114 -4.51 -15.91 7.71
CA LEU A 114 -3.56 -16.96 7.35
C LEU A 114 -3.86 -18.27 8.10
N ALA A 115 -4.31 -18.20 9.36
CA ALA A 115 -4.73 -19.38 10.10
C ALA A 115 -5.97 -20.04 9.48
N GLU A 116 -6.93 -19.25 8.99
CA GLU A 116 -8.10 -19.76 8.25
C GLU A 116 -7.69 -20.45 6.96
N VAL A 117 -6.75 -19.86 6.20
CA VAL A 117 -6.23 -20.46 4.97
C VAL A 117 -5.55 -21.80 5.25
N ASP A 118 -4.72 -21.87 6.30
CA ASP A 118 -4.06 -23.12 6.70
C ASP A 118 -5.06 -24.21 7.08
N ALA A 119 -6.11 -23.85 7.81
CA ALA A 119 -7.17 -24.79 8.20
C ALA A 119 -7.93 -25.32 6.97
N GLU A 120 -8.26 -24.47 6.03
CA GLU A 120 -8.90 -24.87 4.77
C GLU A 120 -8.00 -25.78 3.94
N GLU A 121 -6.71 -25.48 3.86
CA GLU A 121 -5.75 -26.31 3.15
C GLU A 121 -5.67 -27.72 3.74
N ILE A 122 -5.61 -27.83 5.06
CA ILE A 122 -5.62 -29.11 5.76
C ILE A 122 -6.91 -29.88 5.46
N GLU A 123 -8.05 -29.23 5.54
CA GLU A 123 -9.35 -29.82 5.22
C GLU A 123 -9.39 -30.39 3.81
N LEU A 124 -8.95 -29.58 2.83
CA LEU A 124 -8.94 -30.01 1.42
C LEU A 124 -7.99 -31.18 1.17
N LYS A 125 -6.80 -31.17 1.79
CA LYS A 125 -5.86 -32.30 1.69
C LYS A 125 -6.45 -33.59 2.29
N ASN A 126 -7.14 -33.49 3.43
CA ASN A 126 -7.81 -34.63 4.04
C ASN A 126 -8.92 -35.17 3.14
N MET A 127 -9.66 -34.31 2.46
CA MET A 127 -10.67 -34.74 1.48
C MET A 127 -10.05 -35.50 0.31
N LEU A 128 -8.88 -35.07 -0.18
CA LEU A 128 -8.16 -35.78 -1.24
C LEU A 128 -7.69 -37.16 -0.80
N GLU A 129 -7.18 -37.29 0.41
CA GLU A 129 -6.72 -38.58 0.96
C GLU A 129 -7.87 -39.56 1.23
N ALA A 130 -9.05 -39.05 1.53
CA ALA A 130 -10.25 -39.87 1.77
C ALA A 130 -10.96 -40.35 0.50
N ALA A 131 -10.63 -39.79 -0.67
CA ALA A 131 -11.29 -40.08 -1.93
C ALA A 131 -10.82 -41.41 -2.60
#